data_7f8f3fbd2a9c2f195cdd619baab8dff1
#
_entry.id   7f8f3fbd2a9c2f195cdd619baab8dff1
#
_cell.length_a   1.000
_cell.length_b   1.000
_cell.length_c   1.000
_cell.angle_alpha   90.00
_cell.angle_beta   90.00
_cell.angle_gamma   90.00
#
_symmetry.space_group_name_H-M   'P 1'
#
loop_
_entity.id
_entity.type
_entity.pdbx_description
1 polymer ?
#
loop_
_entity_poly.entity_id
_entity_poly.type
_entity_poly.pdbx_seq_one_letter_code
_entity_poly.pdbx_strand_id
1 'polypeptide(L)'
;PYEGIVNMLRRWFNNGYSEGLRDWAESYMQLKPCESCGGARLKKESLWFKVDGRNISELSDLNLDNLAAWLDGIELRIDNKHKVIAKDVLKEIRERLQFMLNVGLTYLSLNRPSKSLSGGESQRIRLATQIGSQLQGITYILDEPSIGLHQRDNHRLIDALQNLRDIGNSVLVVEHDKDIMMAADHLIDIGPRAGFHGGKVVAQGKPKELLKLDTLTSAYLRGVKKIEVPAERRKGNGKFVELIGAKGNNLRNVSIKLPLGKLIVVSG
;
A
#
# COMPACT_ATOMS: atom_id res chain seq x y z
N PRO A 1 36.78 -1.79 -32.54
CA PRO A 1 37.17 -2.49 -31.31
C PRO A 1 35.93 -2.82 -30.49
N TYR A 2 35.85 -4.01 -29.91
CA TYR A 2 34.78 -4.41 -29.02
C TYR A 2 34.82 -3.57 -27.73
N GLU A 3 33.73 -2.89 -27.40
CA GLU A 3 33.65 -1.96 -26.26
C GLU A 3 33.60 -2.62 -24.88
N GLY A 4 33.42 -3.93 -24.85
CA GLY A 4 33.25 -4.71 -23.63
C GLY A 4 31.79 -4.74 -23.11
N ILE A 5 31.43 -5.85 -22.45
CA ILE A 5 30.04 -6.13 -22.01
C ILE A 5 29.51 -5.02 -21.08
N VAL A 6 30.33 -4.54 -20.14
CA VAL A 6 29.92 -3.52 -19.16
C VAL A 6 29.56 -2.19 -19.84
N ASN A 7 30.38 -1.75 -20.80
CA ASN A 7 30.14 -0.52 -21.54
C ASN A 7 28.93 -0.66 -22.46
N MET A 8 28.76 -1.81 -23.10
CA MET A 8 27.58 -2.15 -23.90
C MET A 8 26.29 -2.07 -23.07
N LEU A 9 26.25 -2.70 -21.88
CA LEU A 9 25.10 -2.66 -20.97
C LEU A 9 24.82 -1.24 -20.51
N ARG A 10 25.84 -0.45 -20.12
CA ARG A 10 25.69 0.96 -19.75
C ARG A 10 25.13 1.80 -20.89
N ARG A 11 25.59 1.59 -22.11
CA ARG A 11 25.09 2.29 -23.29
C ARG A 11 23.62 1.96 -23.56
N TRP A 12 23.25 0.69 -23.48
CA TRP A 12 21.88 0.25 -23.70
C TRP A 12 20.94 0.76 -22.60
N PHE A 13 21.39 0.84 -21.35
CA PHE A 13 20.63 1.41 -20.24
C PHE A 13 20.43 2.93 -20.39
N ASN A 14 21.50 3.68 -20.74
CA ASN A 14 21.43 5.13 -20.82
C ASN A 14 20.81 5.64 -22.11
N ASN A 15 21.10 5.00 -23.23
CA ASN A 15 20.74 5.44 -24.59
C ASN A 15 19.88 4.39 -25.32
N GLY A 16 19.11 3.62 -24.60
CA GLY A 16 18.37 2.49 -25.14
C GLY A 16 17.46 2.88 -26.31
N TYR A 17 17.68 2.23 -27.45
CA TYR A 17 16.87 2.40 -28.67
C TYR A 17 15.46 1.80 -28.54
N SER A 18 15.20 1.01 -27.48
CA SER A 18 13.89 0.47 -27.13
C SER A 18 13.80 0.20 -25.62
N GLU A 19 12.59 0.28 -25.05
CA GLU A 19 12.34 -0.06 -23.65
C GLU A 19 12.80 -1.47 -23.31
N GLY A 20 12.58 -2.45 -24.20
CA GLY A 20 12.99 -3.83 -23.97
C GLY A 20 14.50 -4.03 -23.83
N LEU A 21 15.33 -3.29 -24.57
CA LEU A 21 16.80 -3.33 -24.42
C LEU A 21 17.23 -2.67 -23.11
N ARG A 22 16.58 -1.61 -22.71
CA ARG A 22 16.83 -0.95 -21.45
C ARG A 22 16.50 -1.86 -20.26
N ASP A 23 15.32 -2.48 -20.26
CA ASP A 23 14.85 -3.40 -19.22
C ASP A 23 15.75 -4.64 -19.15
N TRP A 24 16.18 -5.14 -20.32
CA TRP A 24 17.13 -6.24 -20.38
C TRP A 24 18.47 -5.86 -19.76
N ALA A 25 19.02 -4.69 -20.08
CA ALA A 25 20.27 -4.20 -19.47
C ALA A 25 20.10 -3.96 -17.96
N GLU A 26 18.97 -3.41 -17.52
CA GLU A 26 18.64 -3.17 -16.10
C GLU A 26 18.59 -4.49 -15.31
N SER A 27 18.17 -5.60 -15.91
CA SER A 27 18.12 -6.92 -15.26
C SER A 27 19.49 -7.45 -14.80
N TYR A 28 20.58 -6.94 -15.38
CA TYR A 28 21.96 -7.27 -14.98
C TYR A 28 22.57 -6.22 -14.03
N MET A 29 21.82 -5.22 -13.63
CA MET A 29 22.29 -4.15 -12.72
C MET A 29 21.73 -4.36 -11.32
N GLN A 30 22.54 -4.00 -10.32
CA GLN A 30 22.12 -3.95 -8.93
C GLN A 30 22.12 -2.51 -8.44
N LEU A 31 21.02 -2.12 -7.79
CA LEU A 31 20.96 -0.85 -7.08
C LEU A 31 21.87 -0.92 -5.85
N LYS A 32 22.85 -0.04 -5.80
CA LYS A 32 23.71 0.13 -4.63
C LYS A 32 23.56 1.55 -4.07
N PRO A 33 23.59 1.71 -2.75
CA PRO A 33 23.67 3.04 -2.15
C PRO A 33 24.86 3.80 -2.72
N CYS A 34 24.70 5.08 -2.99
CA CYS A 34 25.79 5.94 -3.43
C CYS A 34 26.86 6.00 -2.34
N GLU A 35 28.13 5.70 -2.68
CA GLU A 35 29.25 5.71 -1.72
C GLU A 35 29.48 7.10 -1.10
N SER A 36 29.22 8.17 -1.83
CA SER A 36 29.41 9.54 -1.35
C SER A 36 28.35 9.97 -0.33
N CYS A 37 27.06 9.61 -0.52
CA CYS A 37 25.98 10.05 0.35
C CYS A 37 25.32 8.92 1.15
N GLY A 38 25.78 7.67 1.01
CA GLY A 38 25.23 6.52 1.73
C GLY A 38 23.73 6.25 1.46
N GLY A 39 23.19 6.77 0.34
CA GLY A 39 21.75 6.68 0.03
C GLY A 39 20.93 7.91 0.44
N ALA A 40 21.50 8.86 1.16
CA ALA A 40 20.77 10.05 1.64
C ALA A 40 20.32 11.02 0.52
N ARG A 41 20.89 10.91 -0.70
CA ARG A 41 20.59 11.76 -1.88
C ARG A 41 20.84 13.26 -1.64
N LEU A 42 21.55 13.61 -0.56
CA LEU A 42 21.87 14.96 -0.13
C LEU A 42 23.39 15.12 -0.01
N LYS A 43 23.86 16.36 -0.05
CA LYS A 43 25.24 16.71 0.29
C LYS A 43 25.48 16.48 1.77
N LYS A 44 26.73 16.16 2.16
CA LYS A 44 27.11 15.90 3.57
C LYS A 44 26.78 17.10 4.47
N GLU A 45 26.97 18.31 3.98
CA GLU A 45 26.71 19.55 4.71
C GLU A 45 25.21 19.71 5.04
N SER A 46 24.30 19.23 4.19
CA SER A 46 22.87 19.25 4.44
C SER A 46 22.44 18.32 5.58
N LEU A 47 23.24 17.28 5.86
CA LEU A 47 23.00 16.33 6.95
C LEU A 47 23.51 16.83 8.30
N TRP A 48 24.23 17.96 8.34
CA TRP A 48 24.66 18.60 9.61
C TRP A 48 23.48 19.27 10.34
N PHE A 49 22.44 19.66 9.60
CA PHE A 49 21.23 20.20 10.21
C PHE A 49 20.43 19.08 10.87
N LYS A 50 20.24 19.20 12.17
CA LYS A 50 19.53 18.22 12.99
C LYS A 50 18.40 18.88 13.77
N VAL A 51 17.28 18.19 13.87
CA VAL A 51 16.18 18.52 14.76
C VAL A 51 16.06 17.39 15.78
N ASP A 52 16.17 17.71 17.04
CA ASP A 52 16.14 16.72 18.14
C ASP A 52 17.14 15.56 17.88
N GLY A 53 18.38 15.91 17.51
CA GLY A 53 19.47 14.97 17.30
C GLY A 53 19.45 14.20 15.97
N ARG A 54 18.39 14.28 15.16
CA ARG A 54 18.23 13.57 13.90
C ARG A 54 18.27 14.49 12.68
N ASN A 55 18.92 14.05 11.62
CA ASN A 55 18.91 14.72 10.32
C ASN A 55 17.77 14.23 9.43
N ILE A 56 17.53 14.90 8.31
CA ILE A 56 16.42 14.60 7.39
C ILE A 56 16.52 13.18 6.78
N SER A 57 17.69 12.66 6.52
CA SER A 57 17.87 11.30 5.99
C SER A 57 17.46 10.26 7.02
N GLU A 58 17.91 10.40 8.27
CA GLU A 58 17.56 9.52 9.37
C GLU A 58 16.03 9.51 9.63
N LEU A 59 15.38 10.66 9.51
CA LEU A 59 13.93 10.77 9.65
C LEU A 59 13.19 10.15 8.45
N SER A 60 13.71 10.32 7.24
CA SER A 60 13.11 9.76 6.04
C SER A 60 13.22 8.24 5.94
N ASP A 61 14.18 7.64 6.66
CA ASP A 61 14.36 6.19 6.73
C ASP A 61 13.47 5.52 7.79
N LEU A 62 12.86 6.29 8.70
CA LEU A 62 11.90 5.76 9.65
C LEU A 62 10.63 5.27 8.93
N ASN A 63 10.03 4.21 9.46
CA ASN A 63 8.67 3.86 9.09
C ASN A 63 7.71 4.99 9.52
N LEU A 64 6.60 5.16 8.80
CA LEU A 64 5.68 6.27 9.03
C LEU A 64 5.09 6.30 10.45
N ASP A 65 4.85 5.13 11.07
CA ASP A 65 4.44 5.03 12.47
C ASP A 65 5.51 5.53 13.44
N ASN A 66 6.79 5.15 13.21
CA ASN A 66 7.91 5.61 14.01
C ASN A 66 8.20 7.10 13.79
N LEU A 67 7.99 7.60 12.57
CA LEU A 67 8.10 9.03 12.26
C LEU A 67 6.99 9.82 12.98
N ALA A 68 5.76 9.31 13.01
CA ALA A 68 4.66 9.93 13.75
C ALA A 68 4.95 9.95 15.25
N ALA A 69 5.41 8.84 15.82
CA ALA A 69 5.80 8.77 17.22
C ALA A 69 6.96 9.72 17.57
N TRP A 70 7.92 9.92 16.65
CA TRP A 70 8.99 10.90 16.83
C TRP A 70 8.49 12.34 16.77
N LEU A 71 7.52 12.64 15.89
CA LEU A 71 6.89 13.96 15.79
C LEU A 71 6.00 14.29 16.99
N ASP A 72 5.51 13.27 17.70
CA ASP A 72 4.69 13.49 18.88
C ASP A 72 5.51 14.15 19.98
N GLY A 73 4.98 15.26 20.50
CA GLY A 73 5.64 16.07 21.53
C GLY A 73 6.96 16.72 21.10
N ILE A 74 7.26 16.84 19.81
CA ILE A 74 8.50 17.49 19.32
C ILE A 74 8.61 18.94 19.83
N GLU A 75 7.50 19.63 20.05
CA GLU A 75 7.46 20.98 20.58
C GLU A 75 8.08 21.07 21.99
N LEU A 76 8.11 19.99 22.74
CA LEU A 76 8.75 19.95 24.07
C LEU A 76 10.27 19.78 23.97
N ARG A 77 10.77 19.35 22.81
CA ARG A 77 12.18 19.01 22.58
C ARG A 77 12.94 20.04 21.73
N ILE A 78 12.24 21.08 21.24
CA ILE A 78 12.84 22.20 20.50
C ILE A 78 12.67 23.50 21.30
N ASP A 79 13.52 24.49 21.04
CA ASP A 79 13.44 25.79 21.71
C ASP A 79 12.24 26.63 21.27
N ASN A 80 11.94 27.68 22.03
CA ASN A 80 10.75 28.52 21.82
C ASN A 80 10.74 29.25 20.48
N LYS A 81 11.91 29.64 19.96
CA LYS A 81 12.04 30.29 18.66
C LYS A 81 11.65 29.32 17.54
N HIS A 82 12.17 28.10 17.57
CA HIS A 82 11.87 27.07 16.58
C HIS A 82 10.41 26.56 16.70
N LYS A 83 9.81 26.55 17.89
CA LYS A 83 8.38 26.26 18.06
C LYS A 83 7.48 27.18 17.25
N VAL A 84 7.75 28.49 17.32
CA VAL A 84 6.94 29.49 16.60
C VAL A 84 7.09 29.30 15.08
N ILE A 85 8.32 29.10 14.60
CA ILE A 85 8.61 28.91 13.17
C ILE A 85 7.99 27.61 12.66
N ALA A 86 8.10 26.53 13.42
CA ALA A 86 7.70 25.20 12.98
C ALA A 86 6.20 24.91 13.12
N LYS A 87 5.44 25.74 13.85
CA LYS A 87 4.04 25.47 14.23
C LYS A 87 3.17 25.02 13.06
N ASP A 88 3.10 25.83 12.00
CA ASP A 88 2.23 25.55 10.85
C ASP A 88 2.79 24.40 10.01
N VAL A 89 4.11 24.31 9.86
CA VAL A 89 4.77 23.21 9.14
C VAL A 89 4.54 21.87 9.85
N LEU A 90 4.68 21.81 11.17
CA LEU A 90 4.43 20.59 11.95
C LEU A 90 2.98 20.15 11.87
N LYS A 91 2.04 21.10 11.89
CA LYS A 91 0.62 20.81 11.70
C LYS A 91 0.38 20.13 10.36
N GLU A 92 0.87 20.73 9.28
CA GLU A 92 0.73 20.21 7.91
C GLU A 92 1.37 18.81 7.75
N ILE A 93 2.58 18.62 8.30
CA ILE A 93 3.25 17.32 8.26
C ILE A 93 2.46 16.25 9.00
N ARG A 94 1.95 16.56 10.21
CA ARG A 94 1.13 15.62 10.98
C ARG A 94 -0.15 15.23 10.26
N GLU A 95 -0.85 16.19 9.67
CA GLU A 95 -2.07 15.93 8.91
C GLU A 95 -1.81 14.99 7.75
N ARG A 96 -0.80 15.26 6.92
CA ARG A 96 -0.41 14.41 5.80
C ARG A 96 0.05 13.03 6.24
N LEU A 97 0.84 12.96 7.30
CA LEU A 97 1.30 11.70 7.86
C LEU A 97 0.12 10.88 8.39
N GLN A 98 -0.82 11.52 9.09
CA GLN A 98 -2.01 10.86 9.59
C GLN A 98 -2.86 10.26 8.45
N PHE A 99 -3.01 10.95 7.32
CA PHE A 99 -3.70 10.39 6.16
C PHE A 99 -3.02 9.13 5.63
N MET A 100 -1.68 9.11 5.56
CA MET A 100 -0.94 7.92 5.14
C MET A 100 -1.10 6.76 6.13
N LEU A 101 -1.13 7.04 7.43
CA LEU A 101 -1.38 6.05 8.47
C LEU A 101 -2.82 5.50 8.40
N ASN A 102 -3.80 6.36 8.14
CA ASN A 102 -5.21 6.00 8.02
C ASN A 102 -5.48 5.06 6.85
N VAL A 103 -4.72 5.16 5.75
CA VAL A 103 -4.82 4.22 4.62
C VAL A 103 -3.93 2.97 4.79
N GLY A 104 -3.39 2.72 5.99
CA GLY A 104 -2.66 1.51 6.33
C GLY A 104 -1.20 1.46 5.84
N LEU A 105 -0.57 2.60 5.52
CA LEU A 105 0.81 2.66 5.03
C LEU A 105 1.85 2.83 6.16
N THR A 106 1.59 2.28 7.34
CA THR A 106 2.40 2.45 8.56
C THR A 106 3.86 1.99 8.40
N TYR A 107 4.08 0.96 7.60
CA TYR A 107 5.37 0.30 7.39
C TYR A 107 6.25 0.94 6.32
N LEU A 108 5.73 1.86 5.52
CA LEU A 108 6.51 2.55 4.50
C LEU A 108 7.44 3.58 5.13
N SER A 109 8.54 3.87 4.44
CA SER A 109 9.41 5.00 4.75
C SER A 109 9.37 6.03 3.62
N LEU A 110 9.65 7.31 3.94
CA LEU A 110 9.67 8.39 2.94
C LEU A 110 10.80 8.22 1.92
N ASN A 111 11.87 7.52 2.29
CA ASN A 111 13.02 7.26 1.42
C ASN A 111 12.80 6.08 0.46
N ARG A 112 11.68 5.37 0.56
CA ARG A 112 11.39 4.20 -0.29
C ARG A 112 11.21 4.62 -1.76
N PRO A 113 11.94 4.01 -2.71
CA PRO A 113 11.81 4.32 -4.12
C PRO A 113 10.42 4.00 -4.66
N SER A 114 9.82 4.90 -5.44
CA SER A 114 8.48 4.70 -6.02
C SER A 114 8.37 3.45 -6.89
N LYS A 115 9.43 3.07 -7.59
CA LYS A 115 9.49 1.81 -8.39
C LYS A 115 9.33 0.54 -7.55
N SER A 116 9.59 0.60 -6.23
CA SER A 116 9.46 -0.55 -5.32
C SER A 116 8.08 -0.66 -4.69
N LEU A 117 7.19 0.29 -4.96
CA LEU A 117 5.83 0.29 -4.45
C LEU A 117 4.96 -0.69 -5.24
N SER A 118 4.14 -1.45 -4.55
CA SER A 118 3.06 -2.23 -5.17
C SER A 118 1.97 -1.32 -5.75
N GLY A 119 1.14 -1.85 -6.64
CA GLY A 119 0.00 -1.10 -7.20
C GLY A 119 -0.92 -0.57 -6.11
N GLY A 120 -1.27 -1.39 -5.11
CA GLY A 120 -2.10 -0.98 -3.98
C GLY A 120 -1.44 0.08 -3.10
N GLU A 121 -0.12 -0.01 -2.83
CA GLU A 121 0.60 1.05 -2.09
C GLU A 121 0.56 2.39 -2.83
N SER A 122 0.82 2.38 -4.14
CA SER A 122 0.78 3.58 -4.98
C SER A 122 -0.62 4.21 -5.00
N GLN A 123 -1.66 3.39 -5.09
CA GLN A 123 -3.05 3.85 -5.07
C GLN A 123 -3.42 4.48 -3.72
N ARG A 124 -3.02 3.85 -2.61
CA ARG A 124 -3.25 4.39 -1.26
C ARG A 124 -2.49 5.69 -0.99
N ILE A 125 -1.26 5.84 -1.50
CA ILE A 125 -0.53 7.12 -1.43
C ILE A 125 -1.31 8.21 -2.17
N ARG A 126 -1.84 7.92 -3.37
CA ARG A 126 -2.68 8.87 -4.11
C ARG A 126 -3.94 9.22 -3.33
N LEU A 127 -4.62 8.23 -2.75
CA LEU A 127 -5.80 8.43 -1.92
C LEU A 127 -5.48 9.33 -0.71
N ALA A 128 -4.40 9.04 0.04
CA ALA A 128 -3.96 9.87 1.16
C ALA A 128 -3.68 11.33 0.74
N THR A 129 -3.06 11.52 -0.43
CA THR A 129 -2.80 12.86 -0.98
C THR A 129 -4.10 13.59 -1.33
N GLN A 130 -5.09 12.88 -1.88
CA GLN A 130 -6.39 13.44 -2.24
C GLN A 130 -7.20 13.84 -0.99
N ILE A 131 -7.22 12.97 0.03
CA ILE A 131 -7.85 13.27 1.33
C ILE A 131 -7.20 14.52 1.95
N GLY A 132 -5.86 14.58 1.92
CA GLY A 132 -5.09 15.70 2.45
C GLY A 132 -5.30 17.03 1.73
N SER A 133 -5.82 17.03 0.50
CA SER A 133 -6.13 18.26 -0.22
C SER A 133 -7.35 19.01 0.31
N GLN A 134 -8.19 18.36 1.13
CA GLN A 134 -9.46 18.89 1.67
C GLN A 134 -10.37 19.53 0.60
N LEU A 135 -10.25 19.11 -0.65
CA LEU A 135 -11.11 19.59 -1.73
C LEU A 135 -12.54 19.11 -1.49
N GLN A 136 -13.50 19.99 -1.80
CA GLN A 136 -14.94 19.74 -1.66
C GLN A 136 -15.65 19.79 -3.01
N GLY A 137 -16.79 19.10 -3.12
CA GLY A 137 -17.59 19.10 -4.35
C GLY A 137 -16.99 18.29 -5.48
N ILE A 138 -16.08 17.39 -5.19
CA ILE A 138 -15.38 16.53 -6.18
C ILE A 138 -15.96 15.12 -6.16
N THR A 139 -15.92 14.43 -7.29
CA THR A 139 -16.21 13.00 -7.41
C THR A 139 -14.90 12.22 -7.47
N TYR A 140 -14.67 11.39 -6.48
CA TYR A 140 -13.56 10.44 -6.43
C TYR A 140 -14.01 9.10 -6.99
N ILE A 141 -13.22 8.53 -7.91
CA ILE A 141 -13.46 7.19 -8.48
C ILE A 141 -12.26 6.33 -8.11
N LEU A 142 -12.52 5.25 -7.38
CA LEU A 142 -11.51 4.35 -6.85
C LEU A 142 -11.81 2.92 -7.31
N ASP A 143 -10.80 2.25 -7.83
CA ASP A 143 -10.89 0.87 -8.28
C ASP A 143 -10.09 -0.04 -7.34
N GLU A 144 -10.79 -0.94 -6.64
CA GLU A 144 -10.25 -1.89 -5.67
C GLU A 144 -9.26 -1.27 -4.65
N PRO A 145 -9.61 -0.19 -3.93
CA PRO A 145 -8.68 0.47 -3.01
C PRO A 145 -8.25 -0.41 -1.81
N SER A 146 -8.97 -1.49 -1.54
CA SER A 146 -8.62 -2.48 -0.50
C SER A 146 -7.52 -3.45 -0.93
N ILE A 147 -7.11 -3.46 -2.21
CA ILE A 147 -6.14 -4.44 -2.71
C ILE A 147 -4.82 -4.38 -1.93
N GLY A 148 -4.38 -5.54 -1.43
CA GLY A 148 -3.15 -5.64 -0.62
C GLY A 148 -3.28 -5.11 0.82
N LEU A 149 -4.47 -4.74 1.29
CA LEU A 149 -4.72 -4.51 2.71
C LEU A 149 -4.96 -5.83 3.44
N HIS A 150 -4.53 -5.86 4.70
CA HIS A 150 -4.99 -6.90 5.60
C HIS A 150 -6.44 -6.60 5.99
N GLN A 151 -7.29 -7.61 6.06
CA GLN A 151 -8.71 -7.45 6.43
C GLN A 151 -8.91 -6.64 7.73
N ARG A 152 -7.99 -6.78 8.69
CA ARG A 152 -7.97 -6.00 9.92
C ARG A 152 -7.86 -4.49 9.70
N ASP A 153 -7.28 -4.05 8.57
CA ASP A 153 -7.05 -2.62 8.30
C ASP A 153 -8.12 -2.01 7.39
N ASN A 154 -9.09 -2.82 6.90
CA ASN A 154 -10.18 -2.34 6.05
C ASN A 154 -11.02 -1.24 6.71
N HIS A 155 -11.22 -1.30 8.03
CA HIS A 155 -11.98 -0.27 8.76
C HIS A 155 -11.33 1.11 8.64
N ARG A 156 -10.00 1.21 8.64
CA ARG A 156 -9.30 2.49 8.44
C ARG A 156 -9.54 3.08 7.05
N LEU A 157 -9.56 2.22 6.04
CA LEU A 157 -9.90 2.64 4.68
C LEU A 157 -11.36 3.09 4.60
N ILE A 158 -12.30 2.36 5.22
CA ILE A 158 -13.70 2.73 5.29
C ILE A 158 -13.86 4.10 5.95
N ASP A 159 -13.23 4.32 7.10
CA ASP A 159 -13.27 5.61 7.81
C ASP A 159 -12.72 6.74 6.93
N ALA A 160 -11.63 6.50 6.20
CA ALA A 160 -11.04 7.47 5.29
C ALA A 160 -11.98 7.83 4.11
N LEU A 161 -12.65 6.84 3.52
CA LEU A 161 -13.62 7.04 2.43
C LEU A 161 -14.87 7.78 2.93
N GLN A 162 -15.37 7.45 4.12
CA GLN A 162 -16.50 8.13 4.75
C GLN A 162 -16.16 9.58 5.08
N ASN A 163 -14.96 9.85 5.60
CA ASN A 163 -14.49 11.22 5.85
C ASN A 163 -14.44 12.04 4.55
N LEU A 164 -13.95 11.46 3.42
CA LEU A 164 -13.99 12.12 2.10
C LEU A 164 -15.41 12.51 1.70
N ARG A 165 -16.39 11.62 1.89
CA ARG A 165 -17.80 11.89 1.64
C ARG A 165 -18.33 13.01 2.55
N ASP A 166 -18.02 12.94 3.83
CA ASP A 166 -18.60 13.82 4.87
C ASP A 166 -18.14 15.28 4.72
N ILE A 167 -16.97 15.53 4.11
CA ILE A 167 -16.53 16.89 3.75
C ILE A 167 -17.20 17.44 2.47
N GLY A 168 -18.19 16.73 1.90
CA GLY A 168 -19.01 17.21 0.79
C GLY A 168 -18.62 16.66 -0.59
N ASN A 169 -17.93 15.52 -0.64
CA ASN A 169 -17.57 14.85 -1.90
C ASN A 169 -18.49 13.67 -2.21
N SER A 170 -18.45 13.24 -3.49
CA SER A 170 -18.99 11.95 -3.91
C SER A 170 -17.84 10.94 -4.03
N VAL A 171 -18.02 9.74 -3.47
CA VAL A 171 -17.01 8.67 -3.54
C VAL A 171 -17.62 7.46 -4.22
N LEU A 172 -17.15 7.14 -5.41
CA LEU A 172 -17.51 5.96 -6.18
C LEU A 172 -16.40 4.92 -6.06
N VAL A 173 -16.74 3.75 -5.54
CA VAL A 173 -15.77 2.69 -5.29
C VAL A 173 -16.19 1.43 -6.01
N VAL A 174 -15.29 0.84 -6.80
CA VAL A 174 -15.44 -0.52 -7.32
C VAL A 174 -14.77 -1.45 -6.34
N GLU A 175 -15.53 -2.36 -5.73
CA GLU A 175 -15.03 -3.20 -4.64
C GLU A 175 -15.67 -4.59 -4.59
N HIS A 176 -14.94 -5.52 -3.96
CA HIS A 176 -15.35 -6.90 -3.73
C HIS A 176 -15.32 -7.27 -2.24
N ASP A 177 -14.78 -6.39 -1.41
CA ASP A 177 -14.73 -6.61 0.04
C ASP A 177 -16.09 -6.38 0.68
N LYS A 178 -16.54 -7.35 1.47
CA LYS A 178 -17.85 -7.34 2.12
C LYS A 178 -18.04 -6.16 3.06
N ASP A 179 -17.00 -5.80 3.84
CA ASP A 179 -17.10 -4.77 4.87
C ASP A 179 -17.24 -3.40 4.22
N ILE A 180 -16.50 -3.15 3.12
CA ILE A 180 -16.60 -1.91 2.34
C ILE A 180 -17.95 -1.82 1.64
N MET A 181 -18.42 -2.91 1.01
CA MET A 181 -19.75 -2.96 0.37
C MET A 181 -20.87 -2.66 1.37
N MET A 182 -20.76 -3.19 2.59
CA MET A 182 -21.77 -2.99 3.64
C MET A 182 -21.71 -1.60 4.30
N ALA A 183 -20.55 -0.93 4.22
CA ALA A 183 -20.36 0.43 4.73
C ALA A 183 -20.82 1.52 3.74
N ALA A 184 -21.14 1.17 2.49
CA ALA A 184 -21.57 2.11 1.48
C ALA A 184 -23.01 2.66 1.77
N ASP A 185 -23.27 3.90 1.36
CA ASP A 185 -24.61 4.49 1.42
C ASP A 185 -25.53 3.92 0.34
N HIS A 186 -24.93 3.58 -0.82
CA HIS A 186 -25.64 3.03 -1.96
C HIS A 186 -24.76 1.99 -2.63
N LEU A 187 -25.31 0.82 -2.93
CA LEU A 187 -24.64 -0.29 -3.60
C LEU A 187 -25.30 -0.53 -4.95
N ILE A 188 -24.50 -0.71 -5.99
CA ILE A 188 -24.92 -1.07 -7.34
C ILE A 188 -24.27 -2.42 -7.68
N ASP A 189 -25.08 -3.44 -7.91
CA ASP A 189 -24.65 -4.78 -8.30
C ASP A 189 -24.75 -4.94 -9.81
N ILE A 190 -23.61 -5.19 -10.47
CA ILE A 190 -23.50 -5.35 -11.91
C ILE A 190 -23.22 -6.81 -12.24
N GLY A 191 -24.08 -7.40 -13.06
CA GLY A 191 -23.98 -8.80 -13.42
C GLY A 191 -24.90 -9.18 -14.58
N PRO A 192 -25.45 -10.43 -14.57
CA PRO A 192 -25.20 -11.52 -13.60
C PRO A 192 -23.87 -12.25 -13.82
N ARG A 193 -23.23 -12.04 -14.96
CA ARG A 193 -21.95 -12.68 -15.37
C ARG A 193 -20.99 -11.61 -15.91
N ALA A 194 -19.81 -12.04 -16.37
CA ALA A 194 -18.84 -11.19 -17.03
C ALA A 194 -18.99 -11.20 -18.57
N GLY A 195 -18.37 -10.23 -19.25
CA GLY A 195 -18.35 -10.12 -20.70
C GLY A 195 -19.74 -9.94 -21.33
N PHE A 196 -19.98 -10.60 -22.45
CA PHE A 196 -21.25 -10.50 -23.20
C PHE A 196 -22.53 -10.90 -22.43
N HIS A 197 -22.36 -11.69 -21.37
CA HIS A 197 -23.46 -12.16 -20.52
C HIS A 197 -23.66 -11.34 -19.25
N GLY A 198 -22.90 -10.26 -19.08
CA GLY A 198 -22.92 -9.35 -17.94
C GLY A 198 -23.32 -7.93 -18.29
N GLY A 199 -22.86 -6.97 -17.52
CA GLY A 199 -23.01 -5.55 -17.79
C GLY A 199 -24.39 -4.98 -17.55
N LYS A 200 -25.26 -5.68 -16.78
CA LYS A 200 -26.59 -5.19 -16.40
C LYS A 200 -26.61 -4.85 -14.92
N VAL A 201 -27.35 -3.81 -14.54
CA VAL A 201 -27.65 -3.57 -13.14
C VAL A 201 -28.62 -4.65 -12.66
N VAL A 202 -28.16 -5.53 -11.79
CA VAL A 202 -28.92 -6.66 -11.22
C VAL A 202 -29.71 -6.19 -10.02
N ALA A 203 -29.11 -5.34 -9.20
CA ALA A 203 -29.73 -4.71 -8.04
C ALA A 203 -29.05 -3.38 -7.73
N GLN A 204 -29.79 -2.47 -7.10
CA GLN A 204 -29.25 -1.22 -6.57
C GLN A 204 -30.07 -0.74 -5.38
N GLY A 205 -29.46 -0.03 -4.47
CA GLY A 205 -30.13 0.53 -3.27
C GLY A 205 -29.19 0.50 -2.05
N LYS A 206 -29.77 0.70 -0.88
CA LYS A 206 -29.00 0.59 0.37
C LYS A 206 -28.54 -0.86 0.59
N PRO A 207 -27.34 -1.09 1.11
CA PRO A 207 -26.83 -2.47 1.33
C PRO A 207 -27.82 -3.37 2.08
N LYS A 208 -28.44 -2.85 3.15
CA LYS A 208 -29.45 -3.61 3.92
C LYS A 208 -30.69 -4.01 3.12
N GLU A 209 -31.04 -3.26 2.10
CA GLU A 209 -32.18 -3.56 1.21
C GLU A 209 -31.78 -4.63 0.19
N LEU A 210 -30.56 -4.54 -0.36
CA LEU A 210 -30.03 -5.53 -1.28
C LEU A 210 -29.91 -6.91 -0.63
N LEU A 211 -29.62 -6.99 0.66
CA LEU A 211 -29.58 -8.26 1.37
C LEU A 211 -30.92 -9.04 1.32
N LYS A 212 -32.03 -8.38 1.05
CA LYS A 212 -33.35 -9.02 0.95
C LYS A 212 -33.65 -9.57 -0.45
N LEU A 213 -32.85 -9.18 -1.45
CA LEU A 213 -33.04 -9.59 -2.83
C LEU A 213 -32.42 -10.98 -3.08
N ASP A 214 -32.97 -11.70 -4.06
CA ASP A 214 -32.43 -13.00 -4.46
C ASP A 214 -31.41 -12.85 -5.59
N THR A 215 -30.28 -12.20 -5.29
CA THR A 215 -29.13 -12.07 -6.20
C THR A 215 -27.96 -12.92 -5.70
N LEU A 216 -27.05 -13.23 -6.62
CA LEU A 216 -25.83 -13.98 -6.27
C LEU A 216 -25.01 -13.24 -5.21
N THR A 217 -24.81 -11.94 -5.40
CA THR A 217 -24.09 -11.07 -4.46
C THR A 217 -24.75 -11.07 -3.09
N SER A 218 -26.07 -10.90 -3.03
CA SER A 218 -26.83 -10.94 -1.78
C SER A 218 -26.71 -12.29 -1.06
N ALA A 219 -26.71 -13.39 -1.80
CA ALA A 219 -26.56 -14.72 -1.22
C ALA A 219 -25.18 -14.91 -0.54
N TYR A 220 -24.10 -14.38 -1.15
CA TYR A 220 -22.76 -14.36 -0.53
C TYR A 220 -22.69 -13.42 0.65
N LEU A 221 -23.21 -12.20 0.53
CA LEU A 221 -23.21 -11.22 1.63
C LEU A 221 -23.95 -11.73 2.87
N ARG A 222 -25.08 -12.42 2.68
CA ARG A 222 -25.83 -13.09 3.77
C ARG A 222 -25.14 -14.33 4.30
N GLY A 223 -24.13 -14.89 3.61
CA GLY A 223 -23.47 -16.13 3.97
C GLY A 223 -24.28 -17.41 3.65
N VAL A 224 -25.39 -17.28 2.89
CA VAL A 224 -26.19 -18.42 2.38
C VAL A 224 -25.35 -19.22 1.38
N LYS A 225 -24.62 -18.50 0.51
CA LYS A 225 -23.57 -19.07 -0.33
C LYS A 225 -22.21 -18.78 0.27
N LYS A 226 -21.40 -19.80 0.34
CA LYS A 226 -19.99 -19.71 0.82
C LYS A 226 -19.16 -20.76 0.11
N ILE A 227 -17.87 -20.52 0.02
CA ILE A 227 -16.90 -21.54 -0.40
C ILE A 227 -16.69 -22.44 0.81
N GLU A 228 -17.14 -23.68 0.71
CA GLU A 228 -17.05 -24.62 1.83
C GLU A 228 -15.61 -25.07 2.04
N VAL A 229 -15.22 -25.11 3.31
CA VAL A 229 -13.97 -25.70 3.71
C VAL A 229 -14.14 -27.21 3.73
N PRO A 230 -13.36 -28.01 2.97
CA PRO A 230 -13.50 -29.44 2.96
C PRO A 230 -13.25 -30.02 4.37
N ALA A 231 -14.14 -30.95 4.78
CA ALA A 231 -14.04 -31.63 6.09
C ALA A 231 -12.73 -32.41 6.21
N GLU A 232 -12.29 -33.04 5.12
CA GLU A 232 -11.01 -33.74 5.06
C GLU A 232 -9.99 -32.96 4.23
N ARG A 233 -8.81 -32.74 4.81
CA ARG A 233 -7.67 -32.11 4.14
C ARG A 233 -6.81 -33.15 3.43
N ARG A 234 -6.22 -32.77 2.30
CA ARG A 234 -5.27 -33.63 1.57
C ARG A 234 -4.11 -34.03 2.45
N LYS A 235 -3.82 -35.34 2.50
CA LYS A 235 -2.71 -35.91 3.31
C LYS A 235 -1.33 -35.49 2.78
N GLY A 236 -1.24 -35.14 1.47
CA GLY A 236 0.02 -34.85 0.80
C GLY A 236 0.77 -36.13 0.40
N ASN A 237 2.00 -35.98 -0.06
CA ASN A 237 2.84 -37.10 -0.52
C ASN A 237 3.94 -37.50 0.49
N GLY A 238 3.91 -36.98 1.71
CA GLY A 238 4.91 -37.21 2.76
C GLY A 238 6.26 -36.52 2.54
N LYS A 239 6.47 -35.84 1.41
CA LYS A 239 7.70 -35.09 1.11
C LYS A 239 7.56 -33.63 1.55
N PHE A 240 8.70 -32.99 1.80
CA PHE A 240 8.78 -31.62 2.30
C PHE A 240 9.90 -30.85 1.62
N VAL A 241 9.73 -29.53 1.54
CA VAL A 241 10.82 -28.57 1.34
C VAL A 241 11.08 -27.90 2.68
N GLU A 242 12.33 -27.84 3.09
CA GLU A 242 12.71 -27.23 4.37
C GLU A 242 13.52 -25.96 4.10
N LEU A 243 13.13 -24.87 4.71
CA LEU A 243 13.88 -23.63 4.79
C LEU A 243 14.45 -23.55 6.21
N ILE A 244 15.76 -23.42 6.34
CA ILE A 244 16.43 -23.42 7.65
C ILE A 244 17.19 -22.11 7.85
N GLY A 245 16.95 -21.44 8.97
CA GLY A 245 17.72 -20.30 9.41
C GLY A 245 17.63 -19.06 8.53
N ALA A 246 16.51 -18.81 7.87
CA ALA A 246 16.34 -17.65 6.98
C ALA A 246 16.42 -16.33 7.76
N LYS A 247 17.30 -15.43 7.29
CA LYS A 247 17.58 -14.10 7.88
C LYS A 247 17.47 -12.96 6.86
N GLY A 248 16.92 -13.22 5.66
CA GLY A 248 16.74 -12.18 4.66
C GLY A 248 15.64 -11.18 5.06
N ASN A 249 15.81 -9.91 4.68
CA ASN A 249 14.88 -8.81 5.01
C ASN A 249 14.59 -8.72 6.53
N ASN A 250 13.34 -8.82 6.94
CA ASN A 250 12.90 -8.78 8.34
C ASN A 250 12.83 -10.16 9.01
N LEU A 251 13.25 -11.24 8.34
CA LEU A 251 13.21 -12.58 8.90
C LEU A 251 14.24 -12.77 10.02
N ARG A 252 13.80 -13.29 11.15
CA ARG A 252 14.60 -13.50 12.37
C ARG A 252 14.92 -14.98 12.56
N ASN A 253 15.83 -15.52 11.74
CA ASN A 253 16.26 -16.92 11.83
C ASN A 253 15.10 -17.92 11.71
N VAL A 254 14.23 -17.70 10.72
CA VAL A 254 13.01 -18.48 10.52
C VAL A 254 13.35 -19.84 9.91
N SER A 255 12.84 -20.91 10.49
CA SER A 255 12.87 -22.26 9.91
C SER A 255 11.46 -22.77 9.74
N ILE A 256 11.13 -23.24 8.52
CA ILE A 256 9.81 -23.79 8.19
C ILE A 256 9.94 -25.04 7.34
N LYS A 257 8.94 -25.91 7.45
CA LYS A 257 8.81 -27.16 6.71
C LYS A 257 7.53 -27.13 5.90
N LEU A 258 7.68 -27.09 4.58
CA LEU A 258 6.57 -26.96 3.63
C LEU A 258 6.19 -28.34 3.07
N PRO A 259 5.00 -28.90 3.41
CA PRO A 259 4.60 -30.21 2.95
C PRO A 259 4.21 -30.16 1.47
N LEU A 260 4.75 -31.07 0.65
CA LEU A 260 4.46 -31.13 -0.77
C LEU A 260 3.14 -31.86 -1.07
N GLY A 261 2.55 -31.59 -2.24
CA GLY A 261 1.27 -32.14 -2.68
C GLY A 261 0.05 -31.55 -1.94
N LYS A 262 0.21 -30.37 -1.34
CA LYS A 262 -0.84 -29.62 -0.64
C LYS A 262 -0.91 -28.17 -1.16
N LEU A 263 -2.05 -27.55 -0.96
CA LEU A 263 -2.15 -26.08 -1.06
C LEU A 263 -1.64 -25.49 0.26
N ILE A 264 -0.61 -24.69 0.18
CA ILE A 264 0.01 -24.01 1.33
C ILE A 264 -0.24 -22.52 1.18
N VAL A 265 -0.73 -21.89 2.23
CA VAL A 265 -0.94 -20.44 2.28
C VAL A 265 0.00 -19.90 3.36
N VAL A 266 0.76 -18.88 3.00
CA VAL A 266 1.56 -18.08 3.93
C VAL A 266 0.85 -16.76 4.11
N SER A 267 0.56 -16.42 5.36
CA SER A 267 -0.10 -15.15 5.73
C SER A 267 0.78 -14.40 6.71
N GLY A 268 0.72 -13.08 6.68
CA GLY A 268 1.48 -12.21 7.57
C GLY A 268 0.77 -10.89 7.83
#